data_f04be5e381942329715e323589cd804e
#
_entry.id   f04be5e381942329715e323589cd804e
#
_cell.length_a   1.000
_cell.length_b   1.000
_cell.length_c   1.000
_cell.angle_alpha   90.00
_cell.angle_beta   90.00
_cell.angle_gamma   90.00
#
_symmetry.space_group_name_H-M   'P 1'
#
loop_
_entity.id
_entity.type
_entity.pdbx_description
1 polymer ?
#
loop_
_entity_poly.entity_id
_entity_poly.type
_entity_poly.pdbx_seq_one_letter_code
_entity_poly.pdbx_strand_id
1 'polypeptide(L)'
;MKGSDKAFNFCYRGEGERLFVFEAPVDLLSFLCLFKKAWQKQSYLSLGGVGEKALLRFLSDRPNIKTVYLCLDSDQAGNDACNRLAELVPEGLTVHRLVPLYKDWNEVLQHRAEITDGKYIREAVYGLKEPPQEETVEIIRMSEVDTQTVEWLWEPYIPFGK
;
A
#
# COMPACT_ATOMS: atom_id res chain seq x y z
N MET A 1 -31.74 6.53 8.47
CA MET A 1 -31.44 7.82 9.11
C MET A 1 -31.02 8.82 8.05
N LYS A 2 -31.78 9.91 7.87
CA LYS A 2 -31.33 11.07 7.09
C LYS A 2 -30.27 11.79 7.93
N GLY A 3 -29.00 11.86 7.51
CA GLY A 3 -28.03 12.70 8.16
C GLY A 3 -26.66 12.07 8.47
N SER A 4 -26.36 10.85 8.02
CA SER A 4 -24.99 10.32 8.14
C SER A 4 -24.12 10.95 7.04
N ASP A 5 -23.15 11.76 7.42
CA ASP A 5 -22.15 12.28 6.48
C ASP A 5 -21.14 11.17 6.17
N LYS A 6 -21.16 10.68 4.93
CA LYS A 6 -20.27 9.61 4.44
C LYS A 6 -18.78 10.00 4.41
N ALA A 7 -18.44 11.24 4.73
CA ALA A 7 -17.06 11.66 4.91
C ALA A 7 -16.48 11.24 6.28
N PHE A 8 -17.33 10.85 7.23
CA PHE A 8 -16.92 10.41 8.57
C PHE A 8 -17.23 8.92 8.74
N ASN A 9 -16.20 8.10 8.65
CA ASN A 9 -16.30 6.66 8.77
C ASN A 9 -15.40 6.13 9.90
N PHE A 10 -15.61 4.85 10.23
CA PHE A 10 -14.81 4.17 11.23
C PHE A 10 -13.34 4.22 10.87
N CYS A 11 -12.50 4.77 11.75
CA CYS A 11 -11.07 4.91 11.50
C CYS A 11 -10.26 4.88 12.81
N TYR A 12 -8.98 4.53 12.67
CA TYR A 12 -7.97 4.70 13.70
C TYR A 12 -6.82 5.58 13.14
N ARG A 13 -6.34 6.51 13.94
CA ARG A 13 -5.31 7.49 13.56
C ARG A 13 -4.03 7.23 14.33
N GLY A 14 -3.09 6.49 13.71
CA GLY A 14 -1.74 6.31 14.23
C GLY A 14 -0.82 7.47 13.82
N GLU A 15 0.40 7.50 14.35
CA GLU A 15 1.39 8.55 14.07
C GLU A 15 2.24 8.27 12.82
N GLY A 16 2.19 7.05 12.29
CA GLY A 16 2.97 6.63 11.14
C GLY A 16 2.48 7.22 9.80
N GLU A 17 3.24 6.96 8.77
CA GLU A 17 3.06 7.50 7.43
C GLU A 17 2.23 6.58 6.50
N ARG A 18 1.68 5.48 7.02
CA ARG A 18 0.95 4.48 6.24
C ARG A 18 -0.53 4.48 6.62
N LEU A 19 -1.38 4.46 5.60
CA LEU A 19 -2.83 4.31 5.74
C LEU A 19 -3.28 3.01 5.09
N PHE A 20 -4.04 2.20 5.83
CA PHE A 20 -4.70 1.00 5.33
C PHE A 20 -6.20 1.26 5.19
N VAL A 21 -6.76 0.98 4.01
CA VAL A 21 -8.12 1.33 3.62
C VAL A 21 -8.92 0.06 3.34
N PHE A 22 -10.08 -0.08 3.96
CA PHE A 22 -10.96 -1.24 3.89
C PHE A 22 -12.36 -0.85 3.42
N GLU A 23 -13.09 -1.81 2.86
CA GLU A 23 -14.47 -1.57 2.46
C GLU A 23 -15.39 -1.42 3.68
N ALA A 24 -15.32 -2.35 4.63
CA ALA A 24 -16.16 -2.37 5.83
C ALA A 24 -15.35 -2.35 7.14
N PRO A 25 -15.96 -1.89 8.27
CA PRO A 25 -15.30 -1.91 9.57
C PRO A 25 -14.91 -3.32 10.04
N VAL A 26 -15.68 -4.35 9.68
CA VAL A 26 -15.40 -5.74 10.05
C VAL A 26 -14.09 -6.23 9.42
N ASP A 27 -13.80 -5.84 8.18
CA ASP A 27 -12.56 -6.21 7.48
C ASP A 27 -11.35 -5.54 8.12
N LEU A 28 -11.48 -4.26 8.46
CA LEU A 28 -10.45 -3.52 9.19
C LEU A 28 -10.13 -4.22 10.53
N LEU A 29 -11.13 -4.56 11.31
CA LEU A 29 -10.93 -5.24 12.61
C LEU A 29 -10.34 -6.63 12.44
N SER A 30 -10.78 -7.37 11.42
CA SER A 30 -10.25 -8.69 11.07
C SER A 30 -8.77 -8.61 10.67
N PHE A 31 -8.40 -7.63 9.87
CA PHE A 31 -7.01 -7.35 9.52
C PHE A 31 -6.15 -7.07 10.75
N LEU A 32 -6.62 -6.26 11.70
CA LEU A 32 -5.91 -6.00 12.95
C LEU A 32 -5.75 -7.25 13.82
N CYS A 33 -6.73 -8.17 13.79
CA CYS A 33 -6.62 -9.46 14.47
C CYS A 33 -5.57 -10.38 13.85
N LEU A 34 -5.34 -10.29 12.53
CA LEU A 34 -4.32 -11.06 11.81
C LEU A 34 -2.92 -10.44 11.97
N PHE A 35 -2.81 -9.11 11.94
CA PHE A 35 -1.55 -8.37 11.95
C PHE A 35 -1.38 -7.54 13.21
N LYS A 36 -1.24 -8.20 14.35
CA LYS A 36 -1.21 -7.57 15.68
C LYS A 36 0.05 -6.75 15.97
N LYS A 37 1.15 -6.99 15.25
CA LYS A 37 2.43 -6.37 15.57
C LYS A 37 2.46 -4.89 15.16
N ALA A 38 2.65 -4.00 16.14
CA ALA A 38 2.84 -2.56 15.94
C ALA A 38 1.72 -1.85 15.16
N TRP A 39 0.49 -2.40 15.21
CA TRP A 39 -0.65 -1.83 14.48
C TRP A 39 -0.97 -0.39 14.89
N GLN A 40 -0.75 -0.04 16.17
CA GLN A 40 -1.03 1.30 16.71
C GLN A 40 -0.22 2.42 16.03
N LYS A 41 0.91 2.07 15.38
CA LYS A 41 1.74 3.04 14.68
C LYS A 41 1.10 3.51 13.37
N GLN A 42 0.26 2.70 12.75
CA GLN A 42 -0.31 2.97 11.43
C GLN A 42 -1.73 3.55 11.54
N SER A 43 -2.21 4.09 10.44
CA SER A 43 -3.58 4.58 10.32
C SER A 43 -4.45 3.59 9.54
N TYR A 44 -5.73 3.51 9.91
CA TYR A 44 -6.69 2.60 9.31
C TYR A 44 -8.02 3.32 9.07
N LEU A 45 -8.64 3.06 7.92
CA LEU A 45 -9.90 3.68 7.50
C LEU A 45 -10.81 2.63 6.87
N SER A 46 -12.07 2.60 7.28
CA SER A 46 -13.14 1.92 6.56
C SER A 46 -13.92 2.93 5.72
N LEU A 47 -14.20 2.59 4.46
CA LEU A 47 -14.97 3.46 3.56
C LEU A 47 -16.49 3.39 3.82
N GLY A 48 -16.98 2.33 4.48
CA GLY A 48 -18.40 2.03 4.61
C GLY A 48 -19.05 1.78 3.25
N GLY A 49 -18.36 1.04 2.39
CA GLY A 49 -18.63 0.76 0.98
C GLY A 49 -17.44 1.13 0.10
N VAL A 50 -17.68 1.49 -1.16
CA VAL A 50 -16.62 1.78 -2.17
C VAL A 50 -16.51 3.28 -2.51
N GLY A 51 -17.02 4.16 -1.67
CA GLY A 51 -17.02 5.60 -1.91
C GLY A 51 -15.68 6.28 -1.55
N GLU A 52 -15.32 7.35 -2.26
CA GLU A 52 -14.06 8.07 -2.11
C GLU A 52 -14.03 9.14 -1.00
N LYS A 53 -15.19 9.65 -0.56
CA LYS A 53 -15.28 10.83 0.32
C LYS A 53 -14.51 10.68 1.63
N ALA A 54 -14.60 9.50 2.26
CA ALA A 54 -13.92 9.23 3.52
C ALA A 54 -12.40 9.20 3.36
N LEU A 55 -11.90 8.62 2.26
CA LEU A 55 -10.47 8.57 1.94
C LEU A 55 -9.91 9.98 1.71
N LEU A 56 -10.53 10.77 0.85
CA LEU A 56 -10.07 12.13 0.53
C LEU A 56 -10.08 13.03 1.76
N ARG A 57 -11.14 12.94 2.58
CA ARG A 57 -11.19 13.66 3.85
C ARG A 57 -10.09 13.22 4.80
N PHE A 58 -9.87 11.92 4.96
CA PHE A 58 -8.84 11.39 5.86
C PHE A 58 -7.45 11.88 5.43
N LEU A 59 -7.11 11.84 4.15
CA LEU A 59 -5.84 12.31 3.61
C LEU A 59 -5.65 13.82 3.79
N SER A 60 -6.72 14.61 3.61
CA SER A 60 -6.70 16.05 3.88
C SER A 60 -6.41 16.37 5.36
N ASP A 61 -6.99 15.59 6.28
CA ASP A 61 -6.79 15.75 7.73
C ASP A 61 -5.43 15.22 8.21
N ARG A 62 -4.70 14.44 7.38
CA ARG A 62 -3.47 13.72 7.75
C ARG A 62 -2.38 13.86 6.67
N PRO A 63 -1.77 15.05 6.53
CA PRO A 63 -0.74 15.31 5.52
C PRO A 63 0.58 14.54 5.73
N ASN A 64 0.75 13.89 6.89
CA ASN A 64 1.90 13.02 7.15
C ASN A 64 1.83 11.65 6.47
N ILE A 65 0.67 11.26 5.90
CA ILE A 65 0.55 10.00 5.17
C ILE A 65 1.34 10.12 3.86
N LYS A 66 2.17 9.11 3.59
CA LYS A 66 2.95 8.99 2.35
C LYS A 66 2.56 7.77 1.53
N THR A 67 2.06 6.73 2.19
CA THR A 67 1.70 5.48 1.52
C THR A 67 0.29 5.05 1.90
N VAL A 68 -0.51 4.72 0.88
CA VAL A 68 -1.87 4.19 1.02
C VAL A 68 -1.90 2.74 0.56
N TYR A 69 -2.39 1.86 1.40
CA TYR A 69 -2.65 0.46 1.07
C TYR A 69 -4.16 0.24 0.92
N LEU A 70 -4.60 -0.08 -0.29
CA LEU A 70 -5.99 -0.41 -0.57
C LEU A 70 -6.20 -1.90 -0.29
N CYS A 71 -6.96 -2.20 0.75
CA CYS A 71 -7.23 -3.53 1.29
C CYS A 71 -8.71 -3.90 1.11
N LEU A 72 -9.31 -3.57 -0.06
CA LEU A 72 -10.70 -3.84 -0.36
C LEU A 72 -10.88 -5.33 -0.73
N ASP A 73 -12.15 -5.75 -0.88
CA ASP A 73 -12.51 -7.12 -1.24
C ASP A 73 -11.83 -7.60 -2.53
N SER A 74 -11.60 -8.90 -2.67
CA SER A 74 -10.94 -9.51 -3.82
C SER A 74 -11.91 -9.87 -4.96
N ASP A 75 -13.07 -9.24 -5.01
CA ASP A 75 -14.02 -9.36 -6.11
C ASP A 75 -13.84 -8.24 -7.17
N GLN A 76 -14.65 -8.30 -8.24
CA GLN A 76 -14.55 -7.32 -9.33
C GLN A 76 -14.86 -5.91 -8.86
N ALA A 77 -15.85 -5.73 -7.98
CA ALA A 77 -16.22 -4.42 -7.47
C ALA A 77 -15.11 -3.79 -6.63
N GLY A 78 -14.45 -4.59 -5.75
CA GLY A 78 -13.30 -4.16 -4.98
C GLY A 78 -12.09 -3.83 -5.87
N ASN A 79 -11.85 -4.61 -6.95
CA ASN A 79 -10.80 -4.33 -7.91
C ASN A 79 -11.02 -3.00 -8.64
N ASP A 80 -12.22 -2.78 -9.18
CA ASP A 80 -12.59 -1.54 -9.87
C ASP A 80 -12.53 -0.34 -8.94
N ALA A 81 -12.95 -0.52 -7.68
CA ALA A 81 -12.85 0.52 -6.67
C ALA A 81 -11.39 0.87 -6.34
N CYS A 82 -10.49 -0.11 -6.23
CA CYS A 82 -9.08 0.14 -5.99
C CYS A 82 -8.45 0.98 -7.11
N ASN A 83 -8.70 0.64 -8.37
CA ASN A 83 -8.18 1.40 -9.51
C ASN A 83 -8.68 2.85 -9.47
N ARG A 84 -9.99 3.03 -9.31
CA ARG A 84 -10.60 4.38 -9.20
C ARG A 84 -10.05 5.18 -8.02
N LEU A 85 -9.91 4.57 -6.84
CA LEU A 85 -9.39 5.25 -5.65
C LEU A 85 -7.91 5.61 -5.80
N ALA A 86 -7.11 4.77 -6.47
CA ALA A 86 -5.70 5.08 -6.74
C ALA A 86 -5.54 6.35 -7.59
N GLU A 87 -6.41 6.53 -8.60
CA GLU A 87 -6.42 7.74 -9.43
C GLU A 87 -6.78 9.02 -8.65
N LEU A 88 -7.68 8.87 -7.64
CA LEU A 88 -8.17 9.99 -6.85
C LEU A 88 -7.26 10.41 -5.68
N VAL A 89 -6.34 9.53 -5.27
CA VAL A 89 -5.36 9.86 -4.23
C VAL A 89 -4.47 11.00 -4.72
N PRO A 90 -4.20 12.03 -3.89
CA PRO A 90 -3.34 13.16 -4.27
C PRO A 90 -1.98 12.74 -4.81
N GLU A 91 -1.40 13.58 -5.66
CA GLU A 91 -0.02 13.40 -6.12
C GLU A 91 0.98 13.44 -4.96
N GLY A 92 2.10 12.74 -5.14
CA GLY A 92 3.12 12.64 -4.10
C GLY A 92 2.93 11.50 -3.09
N LEU A 93 1.79 10.77 -3.13
CA LEU A 93 1.57 9.57 -2.33
C LEU A 93 1.76 8.31 -3.16
N THR A 94 2.36 7.30 -2.53
CA THR A 94 2.43 5.95 -3.11
C THR A 94 1.16 5.17 -2.80
N VAL A 95 0.60 4.48 -3.79
CA VAL A 95 -0.58 3.62 -3.60
C VAL A 95 -0.26 2.19 -3.97
N HIS A 96 -0.55 1.29 -3.05
CA HIS A 96 -0.41 -0.17 -3.23
C HIS A 96 -1.74 -0.85 -2.98
N ARG A 97 -1.91 -2.06 -3.49
CA ARG A 97 -3.03 -2.94 -3.17
C ARG A 97 -2.56 -4.17 -2.41
N LEU A 98 -3.29 -4.54 -1.37
CA LEU A 98 -3.18 -5.84 -0.71
C LEU A 98 -4.46 -6.64 -0.96
N VAL A 99 -4.35 -7.76 -1.66
CA VAL A 99 -5.48 -8.64 -1.97
C VAL A 99 -5.57 -9.71 -0.89
N PRO A 100 -6.71 -9.84 -0.18
CA PRO A 100 -6.89 -10.88 0.82
C PRO A 100 -6.85 -12.28 0.19
N LEU A 101 -6.44 -13.29 0.96
CA LEU A 101 -6.34 -14.68 0.50
C LEU A 101 -7.70 -15.26 0.08
N TYR A 102 -8.77 -14.88 0.79
CA TYR A 102 -10.17 -15.20 0.49
C TYR A 102 -10.87 -13.97 -0.12
N LYS A 103 -12.19 -13.93 -0.11
CA LYS A 103 -12.95 -12.82 -0.67
C LYS A 103 -12.66 -11.51 0.07
N ASP A 104 -12.68 -11.55 1.39
CA ASP A 104 -12.47 -10.40 2.26
C ASP A 104 -11.60 -10.77 3.47
N TRP A 105 -11.25 -9.78 4.31
CA TRP A 105 -10.39 -9.99 5.48
C TRP A 105 -11.10 -10.72 6.61
N ASN A 106 -12.42 -10.64 6.68
CA ASN A 106 -13.19 -11.39 7.66
C ASN A 106 -13.18 -12.89 7.35
N GLU A 107 -13.32 -13.27 6.08
CA GLU A 107 -13.17 -14.68 5.67
C GLU A 107 -11.74 -15.19 5.94
N VAL A 108 -10.70 -14.40 5.65
CA VAL A 108 -9.32 -14.77 6.00
C VAL A 108 -9.19 -15.04 7.49
N LEU A 109 -9.76 -14.19 8.34
CA LEU A 109 -9.71 -14.38 9.80
C LEU A 109 -10.47 -15.64 10.24
N GLN A 110 -11.64 -15.92 9.66
CA GLN A 110 -12.44 -17.13 9.96
C GLN A 110 -11.67 -18.41 9.63
N HIS A 111 -10.97 -18.43 8.50
CA HIS A 111 -10.19 -19.57 8.00
C HIS A 111 -8.72 -19.59 8.47
N ARG A 112 -8.33 -18.69 9.38
CA ARG A 112 -6.92 -18.55 9.79
C ARG A 112 -6.27 -19.84 10.32
N ALA A 113 -7.06 -20.75 10.93
CA ALA A 113 -6.57 -22.01 11.45
C ALA A 113 -6.20 -23.03 10.35
N GLU A 114 -6.72 -22.84 9.14
CA GLU A 114 -6.44 -23.66 7.96
C GLU A 114 -5.21 -23.17 7.20
N ILE A 115 -4.74 -21.95 7.50
CA ILE A 115 -3.62 -21.29 6.84
C ILE A 115 -2.34 -21.64 7.59
N THR A 116 -1.65 -22.69 7.15
CA THR A 116 -0.49 -23.26 7.84
C THR A 116 0.79 -22.44 7.72
N ASP A 117 0.94 -21.66 6.66
CA ASP A 117 2.13 -20.82 6.37
C ASP A 117 2.00 -19.37 6.89
N GLY A 118 0.84 -19.02 7.48
CA GLY A 118 0.57 -17.65 7.93
C GLY A 118 0.44 -16.63 6.81
N LYS A 119 0.29 -17.07 5.56
CA LYS A 119 0.19 -16.20 4.39
C LYS A 119 -1.27 -15.76 4.18
N TYR A 120 -1.64 -14.65 4.80
CA TYR A 120 -3.01 -14.11 4.76
C TYR A 120 -3.31 -13.24 3.53
N ILE A 121 -2.28 -12.87 2.78
CA ILE A 121 -2.37 -12.02 1.60
C ILE A 121 -2.19 -12.90 0.37
N ARG A 122 -3.14 -12.88 -0.57
CA ARG A 122 -3.05 -13.59 -1.85
C ARG A 122 -1.99 -12.94 -2.71
N GLU A 123 -2.06 -11.63 -2.81
CA GLU A 123 -1.19 -10.84 -3.66
C GLU A 123 -0.94 -9.46 -3.05
N ALA A 124 0.25 -8.96 -3.21
CA ALA A 124 0.61 -7.57 -2.92
C ALA A 124 0.99 -6.89 -4.25
N VAL A 125 0.10 -6.05 -4.76
CA VAL A 125 0.31 -5.26 -5.96
C VAL A 125 0.85 -3.91 -5.54
N TYR A 126 2.08 -3.62 -5.91
CA TYR A 126 2.75 -2.36 -5.61
C TYR A 126 2.72 -1.42 -6.82
N GLY A 127 2.78 -0.13 -6.57
CA GLY A 127 2.90 0.87 -7.62
C GLY A 127 1.61 1.08 -8.43
N LEU A 128 0.41 0.94 -7.84
CA LEU A 128 -0.83 1.42 -8.48
C LEU A 128 -0.75 2.91 -8.77
N LYS A 129 -0.05 3.64 -7.91
CA LYS A 129 0.35 5.03 -8.09
C LYS A 129 1.64 5.25 -7.32
N GLU A 130 2.65 5.73 -8.01
CA GLU A 130 3.91 6.15 -7.41
C GLU A 130 4.07 7.65 -7.64
N PRO A 131 4.66 8.39 -6.67
CA PRO A 131 4.99 9.77 -6.90
C PRO A 131 5.94 9.86 -8.10
N PRO A 132 5.93 10.98 -8.86
CA PRO A 132 6.92 11.22 -9.88
C PRO A 132 8.30 11.04 -9.25
N GLN A 133 9.11 10.15 -9.81
CA GLN A 133 10.51 10.05 -9.42
C GLN A 133 11.15 11.36 -9.86
N GLU A 134 11.66 12.14 -8.93
CA GLU A 134 12.60 13.19 -9.29
C GLU A 134 13.81 12.49 -9.92
N GLU A 135 13.90 12.54 -11.23
CA GLU A 135 15.13 12.15 -11.93
C GLU A 135 16.21 13.16 -11.50
N THR A 136 16.90 12.87 -10.40
CA THR A 136 18.14 13.53 -10.08
C THR A 136 19.15 13.04 -11.11
N VAL A 137 19.25 13.76 -12.22
CA VAL A 137 20.35 13.58 -13.17
C VAL A 137 21.60 14.07 -12.46
N GLU A 138 22.34 13.17 -11.84
CA GLU A 138 23.64 13.45 -11.29
C GLU A 138 24.61 13.57 -12.46
N ILE A 139 24.89 14.81 -12.88
CA ILE A 139 25.88 15.09 -13.92
C ILE A 139 27.27 14.96 -13.29
N ILE A 140 27.84 13.76 -13.36
CA ILE A 140 29.23 13.50 -12.98
C ILE A 140 30.11 13.96 -14.15
N ARG A 141 31.04 14.88 -13.91
CA ARG A 141 32.05 15.23 -14.93
C ARG A 141 32.96 14.03 -15.15
N MET A 142 33.30 13.74 -16.42
CA MET A 142 34.21 12.64 -16.78
C MET A 142 35.56 12.70 -16.04
N SER A 143 36.01 13.87 -15.62
CA SER A 143 37.22 14.05 -14.82
C SER A 143 37.08 13.63 -13.35
N GLU A 144 35.85 13.38 -12.87
CA GLU A 144 35.54 12.93 -11.50
C GLU A 144 35.26 11.44 -11.42
N VAL A 145 35.30 10.74 -12.57
CA VAL A 145 35.13 9.28 -12.64
C VAL A 145 36.48 8.61 -12.41
N ASP A 146 36.67 8.00 -11.25
CA ASP A 146 37.81 7.13 -11.01
C ASP A 146 37.73 5.90 -11.93
N THR A 147 38.64 5.82 -12.90
CA THR A 147 38.77 4.66 -13.79
C THR A 147 39.32 3.51 -13.00
N GLN A 148 38.50 2.57 -12.59
CA GLN A 148 38.97 1.29 -12.02
C GLN A 148 39.49 0.41 -13.13
N THR A 149 40.71 -0.13 -12.94
CA THR A 149 41.25 -1.15 -13.81
C THR A 149 40.41 -2.41 -13.68
N VAL A 150 39.83 -2.86 -14.79
CA VAL A 150 39.00 -4.08 -14.80
C VAL A 150 39.98 -5.26 -14.93
N GLU A 151 40.01 -6.14 -13.93
CA GLU A 151 40.66 -7.43 -14.05
C GLU A 151 39.75 -8.39 -14.83
N TRP A 152 40.29 -8.94 -15.90
CA TRP A 152 39.56 -9.82 -16.80
C TRP A 152 39.94 -11.29 -16.53
N LEU A 153 38.93 -12.14 -16.37
CA LEU A 153 39.11 -13.60 -16.39
C LEU A 153 39.46 -14.08 -17.81
N TRP A 154 38.92 -13.41 -18.82
CA TRP A 154 39.22 -13.62 -20.24
C TRP A 154 38.98 -12.31 -20.99
N GLU A 155 40.05 -11.62 -21.31
CA GLU A 155 39.98 -10.31 -21.97
C GLU A 155 39.52 -10.46 -23.43
N PRO A 156 38.58 -9.66 -23.96
CA PRO A 156 37.81 -8.58 -23.31
C PRO A 156 36.39 -9.00 -22.86
N TYR A 157 36.10 -10.30 -22.68
CA TYR A 157 34.75 -10.83 -22.65
C TYR A 157 34.20 -11.16 -21.27
N ILE A 158 35.00 -11.47 -20.28
CA ILE A 158 34.55 -11.87 -18.95
C ILE A 158 35.34 -11.11 -17.87
N PRO A 159 34.76 -10.04 -17.28
CA PRO A 159 35.36 -9.40 -16.13
C PRO A 159 35.23 -10.28 -14.89
N PHE A 160 36.21 -10.25 -13.98
CA PHE A 160 36.05 -10.84 -12.66
C PHE A 160 34.93 -10.11 -11.93
N GLY A 161 33.85 -10.81 -11.59
CA GLY A 161 32.79 -10.31 -10.77
C GLY A 161 33.24 -9.99 -9.34
N LYS A 162 32.70 -8.88 -8.80
CA LYS A 162 32.78 -8.62 -7.35
C LYS A 162 31.75 -9.48 -6.63
#